data_0cdd4ce697a47ed733a33f62061bc98b
#
_entry.id   0cdd4ce697a47ed733a33f62061bc98b
#
_cell.length_a   1.000
_cell.length_b   1.000
_cell.length_c   1.000
_cell.angle_alpha   90.00
_cell.angle_beta   90.00
_cell.angle_gamma   90.00
#
_symmetry.space_group_name_H-M   'P 1'
#
loop_
_entity.id
_entity.type
_entity.pdbx_description
1 polymer ?
#
loop_
_entity_poly.entity_id
_entity_poly.type
_entity_poly.pdbx_seq_one_letter_code
_entity_poly.pdbx_strand_id
1 'polypeptide(L)'
;LVGSEMCIRDSVYTLRKALDVLAIELYIGRATKASIQQMADAFDAMEEAYHLEDYAEVAQQDEVFHGIYIHNTGNGRLEAMLDGLKDQSNRMRHLVQEDHTRIMASRREHQAILEAVEAKDVEKACEAVQQHMISTMEYHLQKLKNDESAT
;
A
#
# COMPACT_ATOMS: atom_id res chain seq x y z
N LEU A 1 5.37 20.58 18.71
CA LEU A 1 4.71 20.40 17.42
C LEU A 1 5.22 19.15 16.68
N VAL A 2 6.53 18.89 16.65
CA VAL A 2 7.13 17.70 16.00
C VAL A 2 6.61 16.38 16.60
N GLY A 3 6.49 16.29 17.93
CA GLY A 3 5.96 15.11 18.61
C GLY A 3 4.50 14.80 18.28
N SER A 4 3.65 15.82 18.03
CA SER A 4 2.25 15.62 17.65
C SER A 4 2.10 15.15 16.21
N GLU A 5 2.94 15.60 15.30
CA GLU A 5 2.95 15.14 13.90
C GLU A 5 3.39 13.68 13.80
N MET A 6 4.41 13.24 14.55
CA MET A 6 4.81 11.83 14.63
C MET A 6 3.70 10.96 15.20
N CYS A 7 2.99 11.40 16.25
CA CYS A 7 1.84 10.67 16.79
C CYS A 7 0.71 10.51 15.76
N ILE A 8 0.43 11.55 14.96
CA ILE A 8 -0.58 11.48 13.89
C ILE A 8 -0.14 10.47 12.83
N ARG A 9 1.13 10.49 12.40
CA ARG A 9 1.67 9.56 11.40
C ARG A 9 1.60 8.11 11.88
N ASP A 10 2.04 7.84 13.10
CA ASP A 10 1.94 6.51 13.71
C ASP A 10 0.49 6.02 13.78
N SER A 11 -0.44 6.90 14.15
CA SER A 11 -1.87 6.59 14.20
C SER A 11 -2.45 6.25 12.83
N VAL A 12 -2.14 7.04 11.79
CA VAL A 12 -2.59 6.80 10.41
C VAL A 12 -2.09 5.44 9.90
N TYR A 13 -0.81 5.15 10.06
CA TYR A 13 -0.24 3.88 9.59
C TYR A 13 -0.76 2.68 10.39
N THR A 14 -0.95 2.82 11.70
CA THR A 14 -1.52 1.76 12.55
C THR A 14 -2.93 1.41 12.12
N LEU A 15 -3.77 2.42 11.85
CA LEU A 15 -5.13 2.23 11.36
C LEU A 15 -5.13 1.64 9.95
N ARG A 16 -4.29 2.17 9.05
CA ARG A 16 -4.19 1.63 7.69
C ARG A 16 -3.79 0.17 7.68
N LYS A 17 -2.78 -0.23 8.45
CA LYS A 17 -2.38 -1.62 8.56
C LYS A 17 -3.54 -2.53 8.92
N ALA A 18 -4.32 -2.17 9.95
CA ALA A 18 -5.46 -2.97 10.40
C ALA A 18 -6.58 -3.02 9.35
N LEU A 19 -6.91 -1.87 8.76
CA LEU A 19 -8.02 -1.75 7.81
C LEU A 19 -7.67 -2.30 6.41
N ASP A 20 -6.44 -2.15 5.94
CA ASP A 20 -5.98 -2.75 4.68
C ASP A 20 -5.99 -4.29 4.77
N VAL A 21 -5.60 -4.87 5.92
CA VAL A 21 -5.69 -6.32 6.15
C VAL A 21 -7.15 -6.78 6.15
N LEU A 22 -8.05 -6.06 6.82
CA LEU A 22 -9.48 -6.37 6.76
C LEU A 22 -10.02 -6.25 5.33
N ALA A 23 -9.57 -5.26 4.57
CA ALA A 23 -10.01 -5.07 3.18
C ALA A 23 -9.62 -6.24 2.28
N ILE A 24 -8.37 -6.70 2.34
CA ILE A 24 -7.93 -7.84 1.51
C ILE A 24 -8.64 -9.14 1.91
N GLU A 25 -8.89 -9.36 3.20
CA GLU A 25 -9.66 -10.50 3.70
C GLU A 25 -11.06 -10.53 3.10
N LEU A 26 -11.79 -9.43 3.18
CA LEU A 26 -13.14 -9.31 2.62
C LEU A 26 -13.15 -9.39 1.09
N TYR A 27 -12.15 -8.79 0.44
CA TYR A 27 -12.01 -8.80 -1.01
C TYR A 27 -11.86 -10.21 -1.56
N ILE A 28 -11.00 -11.05 -1.00
CA ILE A 28 -10.74 -12.41 -1.52
C ILE A 28 -12.03 -13.23 -1.57
N GLY A 29 -12.89 -13.11 -0.58
CA GLY A 29 -14.20 -13.79 -0.57
C GLY A 29 -15.15 -13.33 -1.68
N ARG A 30 -14.90 -12.19 -2.29
CA ARG A 30 -15.70 -11.55 -3.35
C ARG A 30 -14.96 -11.43 -4.68
N ALA A 31 -13.67 -11.74 -4.72
CA ALA A 31 -12.82 -11.56 -5.87
C ALA A 31 -13.31 -12.36 -7.07
N THR A 32 -13.52 -11.67 -8.18
CA THR A 32 -13.85 -12.24 -9.49
C THR A 32 -12.58 -12.44 -10.32
N LYS A 33 -12.65 -13.27 -11.35
CA LYS A 33 -11.54 -13.41 -12.31
C LYS A 33 -11.18 -12.05 -12.93
N ALA A 34 -12.17 -11.21 -13.21
CA ALA A 34 -11.96 -9.89 -13.80
C ALA A 34 -11.24 -8.95 -12.84
N SER A 35 -11.62 -8.92 -11.56
CA SER A 35 -10.95 -8.04 -10.57
C SER A 35 -9.53 -8.51 -10.24
N ILE A 36 -9.28 -9.82 -10.21
CA ILE A 36 -7.93 -10.37 -10.04
C ILE A 36 -7.06 -10.01 -11.26
N GLN A 37 -7.60 -10.11 -12.48
CA GLN A 37 -6.89 -9.71 -13.68
C GLN A 37 -6.55 -8.22 -13.69
N GLN A 38 -7.47 -7.35 -13.27
CA GLN A 38 -7.19 -5.92 -13.12
C GLN A 38 -6.03 -5.65 -12.15
N MET A 39 -5.95 -6.43 -11.07
CA MET A 39 -4.86 -6.33 -10.11
C MET A 39 -3.52 -6.78 -10.71
N ALA A 40 -3.52 -7.84 -11.49
CA ALA A 40 -2.35 -8.31 -12.24
C ALA A 40 -1.91 -7.28 -13.30
N ASP A 41 -2.86 -6.71 -14.05
CA ASP A 41 -2.58 -5.68 -15.05
C ASP A 41 -1.94 -4.42 -14.42
N ALA A 42 -2.42 -4.00 -13.25
CA ALA A 42 -1.82 -2.88 -12.52
C ALA A 42 -0.40 -3.21 -12.03
N PHE A 43 -0.15 -4.43 -11.59
CA PHE A 43 1.17 -4.88 -11.21
C PHE A 43 2.13 -4.88 -12.41
N ASP A 44 1.72 -5.43 -13.54
CA ASP A 44 2.52 -5.45 -14.77
C ASP A 44 2.84 -4.02 -15.26
N ALA A 45 1.87 -3.12 -15.17
CA ALA A 45 2.07 -1.70 -15.50
C ALA A 45 3.06 -1.00 -14.55
N MET A 46 3.04 -1.33 -13.25
CA MET A 46 4.09 -0.85 -12.32
C MET A 46 5.47 -1.35 -12.71
N GLU A 47 5.59 -2.62 -13.10
CA GLU A 47 6.86 -3.22 -13.53
C GLU A 47 7.41 -2.55 -14.78
N GLU A 48 6.55 -2.30 -15.78
CA GLU A 48 6.95 -1.59 -17.01
C GLU A 48 7.37 -0.15 -16.70
N ALA A 49 6.58 0.58 -15.94
CA ALA A 49 6.90 1.95 -15.53
C ALA A 49 8.21 2.04 -14.75
N TYR A 50 8.48 1.06 -13.88
CA TYR A 50 9.74 0.97 -13.17
C TYR A 50 10.94 0.81 -14.12
N HIS A 51 10.85 -0.06 -15.14
CA HIS A 51 11.89 -0.25 -16.12
C HIS A 51 12.15 0.98 -16.99
N LEU A 52 11.12 1.81 -17.18
CA LEU A 52 11.20 3.09 -17.89
C LEU A 52 11.62 4.27 -16.98
N GLU A 53 11.85 4.02 -15.70
CA GLU A 53 12.14 5.03 -14.68
C GLU A 53 11.02 6.10 -14.55
N ASP A 54 9.79 5.74 -14.92
CA ASP A 54 8.60 6.57 -14.76
C ASP A 54 7.98 6.37 -13.37
N TYR A 55 8.58 7.01 -12.38
CA TYR A 55 8.13 6.85 -10.98
C TYR A 55 6.76 7.48 -10.70
N ALA A 56 6.31 8.43 -11.52
CA ALA A 56 4.96 8.97 -11.41
C ALA A 56 3.93 7.92 -11.81
N GLU A 57 4.18 7.18 -12.90
CA GLU A 57 3.32 6.07 -13.31
C GLU A 57 3.38 4.91 -12.32
N VAL A 58 4.57 4.59 -11.77
CA VAL A 58 4.69 3.58 -10.69
C VAL A 58 3.75 3.91 -9.54
N ALA A 59 3.75 5.17 -9.07
CA ALA A 59 2.90 5.61 -7.97
C ALA A 59 1.41 5.55 -8.35
N GLN A 60 1.04 5.87 -9.59
CA GLN A 60 -0.34 5.79 -10.06
C GLN A 60 -0.83 4.35 -10.11
N GLN A 61 -0.04 3.43 -10.64
CA GLN A 61 -0.41 2.01 -10.70
C GLN A 61 -0.41 1.33 -9.33
N ASP A 62 0.44 1.77 -8.40
CA ASP A 62 0.37 1.38 -6.99
C ASP A 62 -1.00 1.74 -6.38
N GLU A 63 -1.50 2.94 -6.66
CA GLU A 63 -2.83 3.36 -6.22
C GLU A 63 -3.95 2.52 -6.84
N VAL A 64 -3.84 2.19 -8.12
CA VAL A 64 -4.81 1.31 -8.81
C VAL A 64 -4.80 -0.08 -8.18
N PHE A 65 -3.61 -0.66 -7.97
CA PHE A 65 -3.45 -1.99 -7.37
C PHE A 65 -4.13 -2.09 -6.00
N HIS A 66 -3.83 -1.17 -5.10
CA HIS A 66 -4.46 -1.14 -3.77
C HIS A 66 -5.96 -0.82 -3.84
N GLY A 67 -6.36 0.08 -4.72
CA GLY A 67 -7.75 0.46 -4.93
C GLY A 67 -8.65 -0.72 -5.31
N ILE A 68 -8.12 -1.70 -6.03
CA ILE A 68 -8.91 -2.86 -6.47
C ILE A 68 -9.43 -3.64 -5.27
N TYR A 69 -8.59 -4.00 -4.31
CA TYR A 69 -9.09 -4.74 -3.14
C TYR A 69 -9.84 -3.83 -2.16
N ILE A 70 -9.46 -2.56 -2.03
CA ILE A 70 -10.13 -1.61 -1.13
C ILE A 70 -11.59 -1.36 -1.57
N HIS A 71 -11.83 -1.12 -2.86
CA HIS A 71 -13.14 -0.74 -3.38
C HIS A 71 -14.02 -1.94 -3.82
N ASN A 72 -13.57 -3.16 -3.56
CA ASN A 72 -14.34 -4.39 -3.81
C ASN A 72 -14.57 -5.22 -2.54
N THR A 73 -14.49 -4.60 -1.37
CA THR A 73 -14.76 -5.25 -0.09
C THR A 73 -16.24 -5.55 0.15
N GLY A 74 -17.13 -4.80 -0.49
CA GLY A 74 -18.55 -4.79 -0.22
C GLY A 74 -18.92 -4.11 1.10
N ASN A 75 -17.99 -3.35 1.71
CA ASN A 75 -18.18 -2.60 2.94
C ASN A 75 -17.87 -1.12 2.71
N GLY A 76 -18.90 -0.35 2.31
CA GLY A 76 -18.73 1.06 1.96
C GLY A 76 -18.21 1.96 3.09
N ARG A 77 -18.42 1.57 4.37
CA ARG A 77 -17.83 2.30 5.51
C ARG A 77 -16.33 2.08 5.60
N LEU A 78 -15.88 0.84 5.43
CA LEU A 78 -14.46 0.50 5.39
C LEU A 78 -13.76 1.22 4.23
N GLU A 79 -14.36 1.20 3.04
CA GLU A 79 -13.85 1.89 1.86
C GLU A 79 -13.69 3.39 2.10
N ALA A 80 -14.71 4.06 2.64
CA ALA A 80 -14.65 5.49 2.98
C ALA A 80 -13.58 5.82 4.03
N MET A 81 -13.42 4.97 5.04
CA MET A 81 -12.36 5.14 6.06
C MET A 81 -10.97 5.00 5.45
N LEU A 82 -10.75 4.01 4.59
CA LEU A 82 -9.48 3.80 3.91
C LEU A 82 -9.15 4.94 2.95
N ASP A 83 -10.13 5.46 2.20
CA ASP A 83 -9.92 6.60 1.31
C ASP A 83 -9.48 7.84 2.11
N GLY A 84 -10.10 8.12 3.24
CA GLY A 84 -9.69 9.23 4.11
C GLY A 84 -8.28 9.08 4.68
N LEU A 85 -7.91 7.87 5.09
CA LEU A 85 -6.56 7.57 5.58
C LEU A 85 -5.51 7.58 4.45
N LYS A 86 -5.89 7.17 3.24
CA LYS A 86 -5.05 7.23 2.05
C LYS A 86 -4.63 8.67 1.75
N ASP A 87 -5.55 9.62 1.77
CA ASP A 87 -5.24 11.02 1.54
C ASP A 87 -4.22 11.57 2.55
N GLN A 88 -4.33 11.15 3.80
CA GLN A 88 -3.36 11.52 4.84
C GLN A 88 -1.99 10.87 4.61
N SER A 89 -1.94 9.59 4.26
CA SER A 89 -0.69 8.88 3.99
C SER A 89 -0.01 9.35 2.70
N ASN A 90 -0.77 9.75 1.68
CA ASN A 90 -0.22 10.33 0.46
C ASN A 90 0.49 11.65 0.73
N ARG A 91 -0.10 12.53 1.56
CA ARG A 91 0.60 13.75 2.00
C ARG A 91 1.93 13.45 2.68
N MET A 92 1.99 12.41 3.50
CA MET A 92 3.25 11.98 4.14
C MET A 92 4.24 11.38 3.15
N ARG A 93 3.75 10.60 2.16
CA ARG A 93 4.59 10.01 1.10
C ARG A 93 5.29 11.08 0.26
N HIS A 94 4.61 12.20 -0.05
CA HIS A 94 5.21 13.32 -0.79
C HIS A 94 6.37 14.01 -0.06
N LEU A 95 6.48 13.85 1.26
CA LEU A 95 7.58 14.36 2.06
C LEU A 95 8.81 13.43 2.06
N VAL A 96 8.65 12.21 1.57
CA VAL A 96 9.69 11.18 1.57
C VAL A 96 9.92 10.71 0.13
N GLN A 97 11.12 10.99 -0.38
CA GLN A 97 11.55 10.41 -1.66
C GLN A 97 11.98 8.96 -1.44
N GLU A 98 11.28 8.03 -2.04
CA GLU A 98 11.63 6.61 -1.98
C GLU A 98 12.89 6.34 -2.81
N ASP A 99 13.83 5.61 -2.22
CA ASP A 99 15.04 5.19 -2.92
C ASP A 99 14.84 3.84 -3.64
N HIS A 100 15.79 3.50 -4.50
CA HIS A 100 15.76 2.26 -5.29
C HIS A 100 15.55 1.02 -4.42
N THR A 101 16.18 0.96 -3.24
CA THR A 101 16.05 -0.21 -2.33
C THR A 101 14.61 -0.36 -1.85
N ARG A 102 13.93 0.73 -1.49
CA ARG A 102 12.52 0.69 -1.07
C ARG A 102 11.60 0.28 -2.21
N ILE A 103 11.82 0.83 -3.40
CA ILE A 103 11.03 0.50 -4.59
C ILE A 103 11.17 -0.99 -4.92
N MET A 104 12.37 -1.54 -4.89
CA MET A 104 12.60 -2.98 -5.11
C MET A 104 11.96 -3.87 -4.06
N ALA A 105 11.96 -3.45 -2.79
CA ALA A 105 11.26 -4.16 -1.73
C ALA A 105 9.75 -4.12 -1.95
N SER A 106 9.19 -2.96 -2.29
CA SER A 106 7.77 -2.76 -2.59
C SER A 106 7.29 -3.67 -3.73
N ARG A 107 8.07 -3.80 -4.80
CA ARG A 107 7.75 -4.71 -5.92
C ARG A 107 7.58 -6.16 -5.44
N ARG A 108 8.51 -6.67 -4.65
CA ARG A 108 8.42 -8.04 -4.10
C ARG A 108 7.21 -8.21 -3.17
N GLU A 109 6.91 -7.18 -2.40
CA GLU A 109 5.75 -7.18 -1.50
C GLU A 109 4.44 -7.21 -2.29
N HIS A 110 4.29 -6.40 -3.35
CA HIS A 110 3.12 -6.42 -4.23
C HIS A 110 2.97 -7.75 -4.97
N GLN A 111 4.06 -8.34 -5.43
CA GLN A 111 4.04 -9.66 -6.05
C GLN A 111 3.50 -10.72 -5.08
N ALA A 112 3.96 -10.72 -3.83
CA ALA A 112 3.47 -11.66 -2.82
C ALA A 112 1.97 -11.49 -2.53
N ILE A 113 1.47 -10.25 -2.51
CA ILE A 113 0.04 -9.97 -2.36
C ILE A 113 -0.74 -10.55 -3.56
N LEU A 114 -0.31 -10.27 -4.79
CA LEU A 114 -0.96 -10.74 -6.00
C LEU A 114 -1.02 -12.27 -6.07
N GLU A 115 0.11 -12.94 -5.82
CA GLU A 115 0.19 -14.42 -5.81
C GLU A 115 -0.79 -15.04 -4.79
N ALA A 116 -0.89 -14.45 -3.60
CA ALA A 116 -1.83 -14.92 -2.58
C ALA A 116 -3.29 -14.70 -2.99
N VAL A 117 -3.60 -13.57 -3.65
CA VAL A 117 -4.94 -13.28 -4.19
C VAL A 117 -5.31 -14.24 -5.32
N GLU A 118 -4.40 -14.50 -6.25
CA GLU A 118 -4.60 -15.46 -7.36
C GLU A 118 -4.84 -16.88 -6.84
N ALA A 119 -4.12 -17.27 -5.80
CA ALA A 119 -4.31 -18.55 -5.10
C ALA A 119 -5.56 -18.58 -4.21
N LYS A 120 -6.23 -17.44 -4.00
CA LYS A 120 -7.31 -17.26 -3.03
C LYS A 120 -6.96 -17.69 -1.61
N ASP A 121 -5.69 -17.53 -1.24
CA ASP A 121 -5.14 -17.85 0.06
C ASP A 121 -5.29 -16.62 0.98
N VAL A 122 -6.37 -16.61 1.76
CA VAL A 122 -6.73 -15.48 2.62
C VAL A 122 -5.64 -15.20 3.67
N GLU A 123 -5.10 -16.24 4.28
CA GLU A 123 -4.09 -16.11 5.35
C GLU A 123 -2.81 -15.47 4.79
N LYS A 124 -2.29 -16.00 3.69
CA LYS A 124 -1.10 -15.42 3.03
C LYS A 124 -1.33 -14.01 2.50
N ALA A 125 -2.51 -13.72 1.98
CA ALA A 125 -2.82 -12.36 1.51
C ALA A 125 -2.85 -11.35 2.67
N CYS A 126 -3.45 -11.72 3.81
CA CYS A 126 -3.45 -10.89 5.01
C CYS A 126 -2.03 -10.67 5.54
N GLU A 127 -1.20 -11.72 5.60
CA GLU A 127 0.21 -11.61 6.00
C GLU A 127 1.01 -10.72 5.05
N ALA A 128 0.83 -10.88 3.73
CA ALA A 128 1.54 -10.10 2.73
C ALA A 128 1.16 -8.60 2.79
N VAL A 129 -0.12 -8.27 2.93
CA VAL A 129 -0.58 -6.89 3.09
C VAL A 129 -0.06 -6.31 4.41
N GLN A 130 -0.12 -7.06 5.51
CA GLN A 130 0.39 -6.60 6.80
C GLN A 130 1.89 -6.28 6.71
N GLN A 131 2.68 -7.17 6.12
CA GLN A 131 4.13 -6.98 5.96
C GLN A 131 4.44 -5.77 5.08
N HIS A 132 3.71 -5.59 3.97
CA HIS A 132 3.85 -4.43 3.11
C HIS A 132 3.58 -3.11 3.84
N MET A 133 2.51 -3.05 4.64
CA MET A 133 2.17 -1.87 5.43
C MET A 133 3.20 -1.56 6.51
N ILE A 134 3.73 -2.59 7.19
CA ILE A 134 4.80 -2.43 8.19
C ILE A 134 6.06 -1.89 7.54
N SER A 135 6.52 -2.50 6.45
CA SER A 135 7.74 -2.09 5.73
C SER A 135 7.65 -0.65 5.23
N THR A 136 6.51 -0.27 4.70
CA THR A 136 6.24 1.11 4.22
C THR A 136 6.28 2.11 5.38
N MET A 137 5.61 1.80 6.48
CA MET A 137 5.59 2.64 7.66
C MET A 137 7.00 2.85 8.24
N GLU A 138 7.73 1.76 8.46
CA GLU A 138 9.08 1.80 9.04
C GLU A 138 10.04 2.63 8.18
N TYR A 139 10.00 2.43 6.86
CA TYR A 139 10.81 3.20 5.93
C TYR A 139 10.50 4.70 6.00
N HIS A 140 9.22 5.08 5.93
CA HIS A 140 8.82 6.49 5.96
C HIS A 140 9.17 7.16 7.29
N LEU A 141 8.92 6.48 8.42
CA LEU A 141 9.25 7.02 9.74
C LEU A 141 10.75 7.19 9.93
N GLN A 142 11.56 6.27 9.43
CA GLN A 142 13.02 6.36 9.54
C GLN A 142 13.59 7.49 8.69
N LYS A 143 13.11 7.67 7.46
CA LYS A 143 13.53 8.78 6.58
C LYS A 143 13.22 10.13 7.21
N LEU A 144 12.03 10.32 7.73
CA LEU A 144 11.62 11.56 8.37
C LEU A 144 12.46 11.89 9.61
N LYS A 145 12.82 10.89 10.43
CA LYS A 145 13.73 11.09 11.58
C LYS A 145 15.14 11.51 11.15
N ASN A 146 15.65 10.94 10.06
CA ASN A 146 16.97 11.25 9.54
C ASN A 146 17.02 12.69 8.98
N ASP A 147 15.98 13.13 8.30
CA ASP A 147 15.87 14.48 7.74
C ASP A 147 15.77 15.54 8.86
N GLU A 148 15.04 15.25 9.94
CA GLU A 148 14.97 16.12 11.13
C GLU A 148 16.30 16.21 11.88
N SER A 149 17.13 15.16 11.83
CA SER A 149 18.45 15.15 12.49
C SER A 149 19.55 15.85 11.68
N ALA A 150 19.29 16.13 10.39
CA ALA A 150 20.22 16.78 9.47
C ALA A 150 20.02 18.31 9.40
N THR A 151 18.99 18.85 10.09
CA THR A 151 18.67 20.28 10.19
C THR A 151 18.94 20.81 11.57
#